data_87c741146e4f2363decc41bdfd08b374
#
_entry.id   87c741146e4f2363decc41bdfd08b374
#
_cell.length_a   1.000
_cell.length_b   1.000
_cell.length_c   1.000
_cell.angle_alpha   90.00
_cell.angle_beta   90.00
_cell.angle_gamma   90.00
#
_symmetry.space_group_name_H-M   'P 1'
#
loop_
_entity.id
_entity.type
_entity.pdbx_description
1 polymer ?
#
loop_
_entity_poly.entity_id
_entity_poly.type
_entity_poly.pdbx_seq_one_letter_code
_entity_poly.pdbx_strand_id
1 'polypeptide(L)'
;MKIVRPISFVFLLFFQAHRSLAAAPDEVTFPNGPLALKGFIYKPEGAGPFPAILYSHGSERRPGAKPEIGNFFTAKGYAVFVPHRRGHGRSPADRQVDALSDQGSRGVVALHELHLEDTLAALAYLRSQPYIDSRRVVAAGCSYGGIQTVLVTEKGPGIAASVAFAPAAETWSRSTALQTRLRRAVKEASAPILFIQAENDWDLTPTLVLDRDMEAAGKPHKRVIFPPYGQTHADGHGGFCFRATDVWGGAVLEFLSGAFKR
;
A
#
# COMPACT_ATOMS: atom_id res chain seq x y z
N MET A 1 23.33 48.07 56.64
CA MET A 1 22.18 47.38 56.03
C MET A 1 22.63 46.81 54.67
N LYS A 2 22.96 45.50 54.59
CA LYS A 2 23.46 44.83 53.34
C LYS A 2 22.27 44.20 52.65
N ILE A 3 21.97 44.69 51.46
CA ILE A 3 20.89 44.18 50.61
C ILE A 3 21.44 42.94 49.84
N VAL A 4 20.94 41.74 50.16
CA VAL A 4 21.22 40.50 49.43
C VAL A 4 20.18 40.37 48.29
N ARG A 5 20.65 40.40 47.03
CA ARG A 5 19.81 40.12 45.86
C ARG A 5 19.73 38.63 45.64
N PRO A 6 18.54 38.03 45.36
CA PRO A 6 18.44 36.64 45.02
C PRO A 6 18.89 36.40 43.55
N ILE A 7 19.73 35.37 43.34
CA ILE A 7 20.13 34.89 42.03
C ILE A 7 19.07 33.89 41.60
N SER A 8 18.24 34.25 40.57
CA SER A 8 17.32 33.32 39.94
C SER A 8 18.08 32.43 38.97
N PHE A 9 18.16 31.14 39.27
CA PHE A 9 18.63 30.12 38.34
C PHE A 9 17.49 29.78 37.37
N VAL A 10 17.64 30.15 36.08
CA VAL A 10 16.77 29.69 35.00
C VAL A 10 17.29 28.34 34.53
N PHE A 11 16.55 27.27 34.85
CA PHE A 11 16.81 25.94 34.27
C PHE A 11 16.29 25.93 32.83
N LEU A 12 17.18 26.02 31.86
CA LEU A 12 16.85 25.69 30.44
C LEU A 12 16.77 24.17 30.30
N LEU A 13 15.55 23.67 30.22
CA LEU A 13 15.29 22.27 29.79
C LEU A 13 15.54 22.17 28.27
N PHE A 14 16.71 21.67 27.92
CA PHE A 14 16.98 21.26 26.54
C PHE A 14 16.12 20.00 26.22
N PHE A 15 15.02 20.19 25.51
CA PHE A 15 14.33 19.09 24.84
C PHE A 15 15.23 18.64 23.68
N GLN A 16 16.03 17.60 23.88
CA GLN A 16 16.68 16.89 22.80
C GLN A 16 15.58 16.14 22.03
N ALA A 17 15.18 16.68 20.88
CA ALA A 17 14.39 15.95 19.91
C ALA A 17 15.25 14.78 19.39
N HIS A 18 15.06 13.60 19.97
CA HIS A 18 15.61 12.37 19.41
C HIS A 18 14.96 12.17 18.05
N ARG A 19 15.70 12.48 16.97
CA ARG A 19 15.37 11.95 15.64
C ARG A 19 15.57 10.46 15.72
N SER A 20 14.51 9.71 15.99
CA SER A 20 14.51 8.27 15.84
C SER A 20 14.86 7.97 14.37
N LEU A 21 16.02 7.39 14.14
CA LEU A 21 16.33 6.79 12.84
C LEU A 21 15.31 5.69 12.66
N ALA A 22 14.49 5.79 11.60
CA ALA A 22 13.54 4.74 11.27
C ALA A 22 14.27 3.39 11.24
N ALA A 23 13.76 2.43 12.03
CA ALA A 23 14.38 1.11 12.12
C ALA A 23 14.39 0.44 10.73
N ALA A 24 15.50 -0.22 10.41
CA ALA A 24 15.55 -1.03 9.19
C ALA A 24 14.45 -2.10 9.23
N PRO A 25 13.82 -2.43 8.09
CA PRO A 25 12.80 -3.44 8.07
C PRO A 25 13.37 -4.84 8.33
N ASP A 26 12.59 -5.66 9.01
CA ASP A 26 12.88 -7.09 9.16
C ASP A 26 12.57 -7.81 7.84
N GLU A 27 13.51 -8.58 7.31
CA GLU A 27 13.21 -9.52 6.23
C GLU A 27 12.52 -10.74 6.81
N VAL A 28 11.38 -11.12 6.22
CA VAL A 28 10.58 -12.26 6.68
C VAL A 28 10.33 -13.26 5.56
N THR A 29 10.05 -14.49 5.98
CA THR A 29 9.58 -15.57 5.10
C THR A 29 8.17 -15.95 5.50
N PHE A 30 7.28 -16.10 4.53
CA PHE A 30 5.91 -16.52 4.75
C PHE A 30 5.49 -17.61 3.74
N PRO A 31 4.63 -18.56 4.14
CA PRO A 31 4.23 -19.66 3.27
C PRO A 31 3.10 -19.27 2.31
N ASN A 32 3.14 -19.78 1.09
CA ASN A 32 1.98 -19.90 0.21
C ASN A 32 2.01 -21.32 -0.43
N GLY A 33 1.30 -22.27 0.18
CA GLY A 33 1.42 -23.68 -0.15
C GLY A 33 2.88 -24.15 -0.03
N PRO A 34 3.49 -24.69 -1.08
CA PRO A 34 4.88 -25.14 -1.06
C PRO A 34 5.89 -23.98 -1.21
N LEU A 35 5.45 -22.76 -1.51
CA LEU A 35 6.33 -21.63 -1.73
C LEU A 35 6.70 -20.95 -0.41
N ALA A 36 7.99 -20.71 -0.24
CA ALA A 36 8.54 -19.87 0.85
C ALA A 36 8.78 -18.45 0.31
N LEU A 37 7.73 -17.63 0.31
CA LEU A 37 7.79 -16.26 -0.18
C LEU A 37 8.54 -15.36 0.82
N LYS A 38 9.08 -14.25 0.33
CA LYS A 38 9.86 -13.28 1.11
C LYS A 38 9.14 -11.92 1.15
N GLY A 39 9.50 -11.11 2.12
CA GLY A 39 9.02 -9.74 2.22
C GLY A 39 9.74 -8.98 3.32
N PHE A 40 9.36 -7.72 3.50
CA PHE A 40 9.93 -6.83 4.50
C PHE A 40 8.83 -6.29 5.41
N ILE A 41 9.06 -6.33 6.72
CA ILE A 41 8.16 -5.74 7.72
C ILE A 41 8.85 -4.58 8.41
N TYR A 42 8.18 -3.44 8.40
CA TYR A 42 8.48 -2.28 9.23
C TYR A 42 7.57 -2.31 10.45
N LYS A 43 8.12 -2.10 11.63
CA LYS A 43 7.36 -2.02 12.89
C LYS A 43 7.54 -0.65 13.52
N PRO A 44 6.44 -0.01 13.99
CA PRO A 44 6.57 1.15 14.86
C PRO A 44 7.25 0.80 16.17
N GLU A 45 7.75 1.78 16.90
CA GLU A 45 8.21 1.60 18.27
C GLU A 45 7.06 1.21 19.20
N GLY A 46 7.35 0.40 20.22
CA GLY A 46 6.37 -0.07 21.21
C GLY A 46 5.91 -1.51 21.01
N ALA A 47 4.98 -1.93 21.87
CA ALA A 47 4.53 -3.33 21.94
C ALA A 47 3.40 -3.67 20.93
N GLY A 48 2.65 -2.69 20.46
CA GLY A 48 1.44 -2.92 19.67
C GLY A 48 0.22 -3.23 20.55
N PRO A 49 -0.88 -3.81 20.01
CA PRO A 49 -1.02 -4.19 18.60
C PRO A 49 -1.20 -2.97 17.69
N PHE A 50 -0.50 -2.97 16.56
CA PHE A 50 -0.51 -1.88 15.58
C PHE A 50 -1.53 -2.10 14.47
N PRO A 51 -2.20 -1.05 13.95
CA PRO A 51 -2.82 -1.11 12.64
C PRO A 51 -1.73 -1.42 11.60
N ALA A 52 -2.10 -2.05 10.50
CA ALA A 52 -1.11 -2.49 9.53
C ALA A 52 -1.48 -2.14 8.08
N ILE A 53 -0.45 -1.89 7.27
CA ILE A 53 -0.54 -1.72 5.82
C ILE A 53 0.07 -2.96 5.16
N LEU A 54 -0.73 -3.70 4.40
CA LEU A 54 -0.26 -4.68 3.44
C LEU A 54 0.02 -3.95 2.12
N TYR A 55 1.29 -3.70 1.81
CA TYR A 55 1.67 -2.90 0.65
C TYR A 55 2.12 -3.77 -0.52
N SER A 56 1.31 -3.83 -1.57
CA SER A 56 1.62 -4.52 -2.83
C SER A 56 2.50 -3.66 -3.73
N HIS A 57 3.70 -4.16 -4.07
CA HIS A 57 4.62 -3.47 -4.97
C HIS A 57 4.13 -3.44 -6.44
N GLY A 58 4.70 -2.57 -7.28
CA GLY A 58 4.40 -2.42 -8.70
C GLY A 58 4.87 -3.60 -9.56
N SER A 59 5.09 -3.35 -10.85
CA SER A 59 5.52 -4.37 -11.82
C SER A 59 7.04 -4.66 -11.80
N GLU A 60 7.81 -3.90 -11.04
CA GLU A 60 9.25 -4.05 -10.96
C GLU A 60 9.66 -5.44 -10.44
N ARG A 61 10.58 -6.09 -11.18
CA ARG A 61 11.10 -7.43 -10.80
C ARG A 61 11.87 -7.41 -9.47
N ARG A 62 12.45 -6.29 -9.07
CA ARG A 62 13.22 -6.11 -7.83
C ARG A 62 12.64 -4.96 -7.00
N PRO A 63 11.50 -5.17 -6.34
CA PRO A 63 10.75 -4.11 -5.65
C PRO A 63 11.49 -3.51 -4.44
N GLY A 64 12.42 -4.24 -3.83
CA GLY A 64 13.07 -3.81 -2.59
C GLY A 64 12.09 -3.69 -1.42
N ALA A 65 12.53 -3.03 -0.36
CA ALA A 65 11.76 -2.91 0.89
C ALA A 65 10.78 -1.71 0.91
N LYS A 66 10.81 -0.80 -0.08
CA LYS A 66 9.98 0.42 -0.15
C LYS A 66 10.14 1.33 1.08
N PRO A 67 11.34 1.79 1.39
CA PRO A 67 11.61 2.54 2.63
C PRO A 67 10.79 3.82 2.74
N GLU A 68 10.45 4.50 1.64
CA GLU A 68 9.64 5.72 1.66
C GLU A 68 8.25 5.43 2.23
N ILE A 69 7.64 4.33 1.81
CA ILE A 69 6.33 3.88 2.30
C ILE A 69 6.43 3.34 3.72
N GLY A 70 7.42 2.49 3.99
CA GLY A 70 7.67 1.91 5.31
C GLY A 70 7.83 3.00 6.37
N ASN A 71 8.75 3.93 6.14
CA ASN A 71 9.06 5.00 7.07
C ASN A 71 7.89 5.97 7.27
N PHE A 72 7.18 6.32 6.19
CA PHE A 72 6.01 7.20 6.29
C PHE A 72 4.96 6.62 7.22
N PHE A 73 4.54 5.38 7.01
CA PHE A 73 3.47 4.79 7.78
C PHE A 73 3.90 4.39 9.20
N THR A 74 5.14 3.92 9.41
CA THR A 74 5.62 3.59 10.76
C THR A 74 5.73 4.83 11.64
N ALA A 75 6.13 5.97 11.10
CA ALA A 75 6.10 7.26 11.80
C ALA A 75 4.68 7.70 12.21
N LYS A 76 3.64 7.09 11.63
CA LYS A 76 2.23 7.30 11.95
C LYS A 76 1.61 6.16 12.77
N GLY A 77 2.43 5.25 13.27
CA GLY A 77 2.01 4.16 14.15
C GLY A 77 1.45 2.93 13.42
N TYR A 78 1.65 2.79 12.11
CA TYR A 78 1.25 1.60 11.35
C TYR A 78 2.44 0.67 11.14
N ALA A 79 2.27 -0.62 11.35
CA ALA A 79 3.19 -1.60 10.79
C ALA A 79 2.99 -1.68 9.27
N VAL A 80 4.07 -1.94 8.52
CA VAL A 80 3.99 -2.06 7.05
C VAL A 80 4.62 -3.37 6.62
N PHE A 81 3.87 -4.17 5.89
CA PHE A 81 4.38 -5.38 5.27
C PHE A 81 4.43 -5.21 3.75
N VAL A 82 5.62 -5.37 3.17
CA VAL A 82 5.89 -5.34 1.73
C VAL A 82 6.25 -6.75 1.29
N PRO A 83 5.26 -7.60 0.97
CA PRO A 83 5.52 -8.95 0.46
C PRO A 83 6.05 -8.88 -0.98
N HIS A 84 7.00 -9.76 -1.30
CA HIS A 84 7.43 -10.02 -2.67
C HIS A 84 6.63 -11.19 -3.22
N ARG A 85 5.89 -10.96 -4.31
CA ARG A 85 5.16 -12.00 -5.02
C ARG A 85 6.13 -13.03 -5.61
N ARG A 86 5.68 -14.26 -5.89
CA ARG A 86 6.45 -15.25 -6.64
C ARG A 86 7.05 -14.66 -7.91
N GLY A 87 8.27 -15.00 -8.25
CA GLY A 87 9.00 -14.43 -9.38
C GLY A 87 9.55 -13.02 -9.19
N HIS A 88 9.39 -12.40 -8.00
CA HIS A 88 9.82 -11.03 -7.72
C HIS A 88 10.75 -10.95 -6.49
N GLY A 89 11.69 -10.04 -6.56
CA GLY A 89 12.60 -9.71 -5.45
C GLY A 89 13.36 -10.92 -4.93
N ARG A 90 13.11 -11.29 -3.68
CA ARG A 90 13.75 -12.44 -3.01
C ARG A 90 12.85 -13.68 -2.95
N SER A 91 11.62 -13.59 -3.44
CA SER A 91 10.73 -14.75 -3.58
C SER A 91 11.20 -15.67 -4.71
N PRO A 92 10.93 -16.97 -4.61
CA PRO A 92 11.39 -17.92 -5.62
C PRO A 92 10.81 -17.60 -7.00
N ALA A 93 11.57 -17.94 -8.03
CA ALA A 93 11.06 -17.94 -9.42
C ALA A 93 9.95 -18.97 -9.57
N ASP A 94 9.00 -18.69 -10.45
CA ASP A 94 7.87 -19.56 -10.71
C ASP A 94 7.64 -19.67 -12.22
N ARG A 95 7.71 -20.89 -12.76
CA ARG A 95 7.53 -21.16 -14.20
C ARG A 95 6.13 -20.76 -14.70
N GLN A 96 5.12 -20.79 -13.83
CA GLN A 96 3.78 -20.38 -14.19
C GLN A 96 3.71 -18.85 -14.41
N VAL A 97 4.45 -18.07 -13.60
CA VAL A 97 4.60 -16.61 -13.82
C VAL A 97 5.21 -16.34 -15.20
N ASP A 98 6.28 -17.05 -15.55
CA ASP A 98 6.94 -16.87 -16.84
C ASP A 98 6.00 -17.26 -18.00
N ALA A 99 5.35 -18.42 -17.91
CA ALA A 99 4.41 -18.89 -18.92
C ALA A 99 3.20 -17.97 -19.13
N LEU A 100 2.67 -17.35 -18.06
CA LEU A 100 1.57 -16.39 -18.17
C LEU A 100 2.06 -15.04 -18.69
N SER A 101 3.25 -14.61 -18.32
CA SER A 101 3.86 -13.38 -18.81
C SER A 101 4.11 -13.44 -20.31
N ASP A 102 4.56 -14.58 -20.83
CA ASP A 102 4.82 -14.81 -22.25
C ASP A 102 3.54 -14.76 -23.12
N GLN A 103 2.36 -14.95 -22.49
CA GLN A 103 1.07 -14.81 -23.18
C GLN A 103 0.65 -13.34 -23.38
N GLY A 104 1.38 -12.38 -22.83
CA GLY A 104 1.08 -10.95 -22.92
C GLY A 104 -0.33 -10.62 -22.41
N SER A 105 -1.13 -9.92 -23.22
CA SER A 105 -2.48 -9.51 -22.80
C SER A 105 -3.45 -10.68 -22.53
N ARG A 106 -3.21 -11.87 -23.10
CA ARG A 106 -4.03 -13.06 -22.85
C ARG A 106 -3.80 -13.66 -21.47
N GLY A 107 -2.56 -13.61 -20.98
CA GLY A 107 -2.18 -14.13 -19.66
C GLY A 107 -2.40 -13.15 -18.51
N VAL A 108 -2.66 -11.86 -18.79
CA VAL A 108 -2.62 -10.80 -17.78
C VAL A 108 -3.57 -11.03 -16.61
N VAL A 109 -4.80 -11.44 -16.83
CA VAL A 109 -5.77 -11.69 -15.75
C VAL A 109 -5.34 -12.88 -14.91
N ALA A 110 -4.97 -14.00 -15.56
CA ALA A 110 -4.50 -15.20 -14.87
C ALA A 110 -3.23 -14.93 -14.04
N LEU A 111 -2.33 -14.09 -14.54
CA LEU A 111 -1.14 -13.68 -13.82
C LEU A 111 -1.50 -12.82 -12.58
N HIS A 112 -2.48 -11.93 -12.69
CA HIS A 112 -2.96 -11.16 -11.53
C HIS A 112 -3.65 -12.05 -10.50
N GLU A 113 -4.44 -13.05 -10.93
CA GLU A 113 -5.07 -14.01 -10.01
C GLU A 113 -4.03 -14.88 -9.30
N LEU A 114 -3.01 -15.35 -10.01
CA LEU A 114 -1.90 -16.09 -9.42
C LEU A 114 -1.15 -15.28 -8.36
N HIS A 115 -0.89 -14.00 -8.63
CA HIS A 115 -0.26 -13.09 -7.66
C HIS A 115 -1.21 -12.66 -6.53
N LEU A 116 -2.53 -12.72 -6.74
CA LEU A 116 -3.51 -12.51 -5.68
C LEU A 116 -3.42 -13.61 -4.62
N GLU A 117 -3.15 -14.87 -4.99
CA GLU A 117 -2.89 -15.94 -4.02
C GLU A 117 -1.74 -15.60 -3.08
N ASP A 118 -0.64 -15.02 -3.62
CA ASP A 118 0.49 -14.56 -2.81
C ASP A 118 0.12 -13.41 -1.89
N THR A 119 -0.72 -12.49 -2.38
CA THR A 119 -1.21 -11.35 -1.60
C THR A 119 -2.14 -11.80 -0.46
N LEU A 120 -2.99 -12.80 -0.70
CA LEU A 120 -3.86 -13.41 0.31
C LEU A 120 -3.05 -14.17 1.37
N ALA A 121 -2.02 -14.91 0.94
CA ALA A 121 -1.09 -15.57 1.87
C ALA A 121 -0.34 -14.54 2.73
N ALA A 122 0.11 -13.44 2.13
CA ALA A 122 0.73 -12.33 2.85
C ALA A 122 -0.23 -11.67 3.86
N LEU A 123 -1.51 -11.50 3.49
CA LEU A 123 -2.55 -10.99 4.38
C LEU A 123 -2.73 -11.91 5.61
N ALA A 124 -2.83 -13.22 5.37
CA ALA A 124 -2.96 -14.20 6.44
C ALA A 124 -1.75 -14.18 7.38
N TYR A 125 -0.55 -14.15 6.81
CA TYR A 125 0.70 -14.05 7.58
C TYR A 125 0.75 -12.76 8.40
N LEU A 126 0.44 -11.60 7.82
CA LEU A 126 0.45 -10.32 8.53
C LEU A 126 -0.52 -10.34 9.72
N ARG A 127 -1.74 -10.84 9.51
CA ARG A 127 -2.77 -10.93 10.55
C ARG A 127 -2.45 -11.92 11.67
N SER A 128 -1.59 -12.90 11.44
CA SER A 128 -1.15 -13.86 12.46
C SER A 128 -0.06 -13.31 13.39
N GLN A 129 0.50 -12.13 13.08
CA GLN A 129 1.56 -11.57 13.90
C GLN A 129 0.99 -10.99 15.20
N PRO A 130 1.55 -11.34 16.39
CA PRO A 130 0.98 -10.97 17.69
C PRO A 130 0.97 -9.46 17.96
N TYR A 131 1.81 -8.70 17.26
CA TYR A 131 1.89 -7.23 17.35
C TYR A 131 1.00 -6.49 16.36
N ILE A 132 0.14 -7.20 15.58
CA ILE A 132 -0.78 -6.60 14.61
C ILE A 132 -2.22 -6.63 15.14
N ASP A 133 -2.90 -5.50 15.06
CA ASP A 133 -4.36 -5.46 15.21
C ASP A 133 -5.01 -5.99 13.94
N SER A 134 -5.40 -7.26 13.97
CA SER A 134 -5.98 -7.96 12.82
C SER A 134 -7.31 -7.37 12.31
N ARG A 135 -7.95 -6.47 13.07
CA ARG A 135 -9.17 -5.75 12.67
C ARG A 135 -8.86 -4.45 11.93
N ARG A 136 -7.62 -3.95 12.00
CA ARG A 136 -7.19 -2.70 11.38
C ARG A 136 -6.08 -2.94 10.35
N VAL A 137 -6.33 -3.87 9.43
CA VAL A 137 -5.44 -4.14 8.29
C VAL A 137 -5.95 -3.44 7.05
N VAL A 138 -5.07 -2.70 6.41
CA VAL A 138 -5.31 -1.93 5.18
C VAL A 138 -4.52 -2.55 4.04
N ALA A 139 -5.15 -2.72 2.88
CA ALA A 139 -4.43 -3.02 1.66
C ALA A 139 -4.04 -1.73 0.94
N ALA A 140 -2.80 -1.63 0.47
CA ALA A 140 -2.34 -0.50 -0.32
C ALA A 140 -1.38 -0.96 -1.43
N GLY A 141 -1.23 -0.17 -2.48
CA GLY A 141 -0.27 -0.47 -3.54
C GLY A 141 -0.40 0.45 -4.74
N CYS A 142 0.67 0.51 -5.53
CA CYS A 142 0.78 1.38 -6.70
C CYS A 142 0.84 0.57 -8.00
N SER A 143 0.21 1.08 -9.06
CA SER A 143 0.29 0.50 -10.40
C SER A 143 -0.21 -0.96 -10.43
N TYR A 144 0.64 -1.92 -10.74
CA TYR A 144 0.37 -3.36 -10.57
C TYR A 144 -0.07 -3.69 -9.14
N GLY A 145 0.58 -3.09 -8.13
CA GLY A 145 0.17 -3.20 -6.73
C GLY A 145 -1.19 -2.59 -6.45
N GLY A 146 -1.58 -1.53 -7.15
CA GLY A 146 -2.92 -0.96 -7.11
C GLY A 146 -3.98 -1.92 -7.64
N ILE A 147 -3.67 -2.70 -8.69
CA ILE A 147 -4.52 -3.79 -9.16
C ILE A 147 -4.66 -4.86 -8.07
N GLN A 148 -3.55 -5.29 -7.46
CA GLN A 148 -3.59 -6.28 -6.37
C GLN A 148 -4.39 -5.75 -5.16
N THR A 149 -4.32 -4.45 -4.88
CA THR A 149 -5.11 -3.80 -3.83
C THR A 149 -6.61 -3.93 -4.10
N VAL A 150 -7.06 -3.66 -5.33
CA VAL A 150 -8.47 -3.84 -5.72
C VAL A 150 -8.90 -5.31 -5.60
N LEU A 151 -8.07 -6.25 -6.10
CA LEU A 151 -8.39 -7.67 -6.08
C LEU A 151 -8.42 -8.25 -4.66
N VAL A 152 -7.48 -7.86 -3.79
CA VAL A 152 -7.48 -8.34 -2.40
C VAL A 152 -8.62 -7.73 -1.59
N THR A 153 -9.12 -6.55 -1.96
CA THR A 153 -10.31 -5.96 -1.32
C THR A 153 -11.58 -6.74 -1.65
N GLU A 154 -11.66 -7.35 -2.83
CA GLU A 154 -12.76 -8.26 -3.20
C GLU A 154 -12.69 -9.57 -2.40
N LYS A 155 -11.51 -10.19 -2.30
CA LYS A 155 -11.32 -11.58 -1.84
C LYS A 155 -10.77 -11.70 -0.42
N GLY A 156 -10.09 -10.67 0.07
CA GLY A 156 -9.34 -10.73 1.33
C GLY A 156 -10.23 -10.55 2.56
N PRO A 157 -10.34 -11.55 3.44
CA PRO A 157 -11.12 -11.41 4.65
C PRO A 157 -10.48 -10.42 5.61
N GLY A 158 -11.30 -9.53 6.20
CA GLY A 158 -10.88 -8.63 7.27
C GLY A 158 -9.98 -7.47 6.84
N ILE A 159 -10.04 -7.05 5.57
CA ILE A 159 -9.53 -5.76 5.13
C ILE A 159 -10.45 -4.68 5.68
N ALA A 160 -9.90 -3.72 6.42
CA ALA A 160 -10.66 -2.61 7.00
C ALA A 160 -10.86 -1.45 6.01
N ALA A 161 -9.87 -1.23 5.16
CA ALA A 161 -9.87 -0.21 4.10
C ALA A 161 -8.80 -0.54 3.05
N SER A 162 -8.88 0.11 1.89
CA SER A 162 -7.90 -0.05 0.83
C SER A 162 -7.51 1.28 0.19
N VAL A 163 -6.24 1.42 -0.22
CA VAL A 163 -5.73 2.60 -0.91
C VAL A 163 -5.07 2.17 -2.22
N ALA A 164 -5.77 2.37 -3.32
CA ALA A 164 -5.31 2.00 -4.65
C ALA A 164 -4.68 3.22 -5.35
N PHE A 165 -3.35 3.25 -5.42
CA PHE A 165 -2.62 4.27 -6.16
C PHE A 165 -2.52 3.89 -7.62
N ALA A 166 -3.05 4.71 -8.51
CA ALA A 166 -2.91 4.58 -9.97
C ALA A 166 -3.13 3.13 -10.49
N PRO A 167 -4.22 2.42 -10.09
CA PRO A 167 -4.42 1.03 -10.47
C PRO A 167 -4.53 0.91 -11.99
N ALA A 168 -3.71 0.06 -12.61
CA ALA A 168 -3.72 -0.24 -14.05
C ALA A 168 -3.43 0.95 -14.99
N ALA A 169 -2.87 2.08 -14.54
CA ALA A 169 -2.65 3.27 -15.38
C ALA A 169 -1.85 2.99 -16.67
N GLU A 170 -0.91 2.03 -16.66
CA GLU A 170 -0.13 1.68 -17.86
C GLU A 170 -0.72 0.51 -18.66
N THR A 171 -1.69 -0.22 -18.12
CA THR A 171 -2.17 -1.49 -18.71
C THR A 171 -3.64 -1.47 -19.07
N TRP A 172 -4.40 -0.48 -18.59
CA TRP A 172 -5.85 -0.40 -18.78
C TRP A 172 -6.27 -0.47 -20.24
N SER A 173 -5.72 0.39 -21.09
CA SER A 173 -6.06 0.45 -22.51
C SER A 173 -5.66 -0.78 -23.32
N ARG A 174 -4.79 -1.64 -22.74
CA ARG A 174 -4.22 -2.81 -23.43
C ARG A 174 -4.97 -4.12 -23.18
N SER A 175 -5.91 -4.15 -22.21
CA SER A 175 -6.59 -5.40 -21.84
C SER A 175 -8.02 -5.20 -21.39
N THR A 176 -8.97 -5.42 -22.29
CA THR A 176 -10.41 -5.44 -21.97
C THR A 176 -10.76 -6.50 -20.92
N ALA A 177 -10.03 -7.64 -20.92
CA ALA A 177 -10.22 -8.68 -19.91
C ALA A 177 -9.86 -8.16 -18.51
N LEU A 178 -8.76 -7.42 -18.36
CA LEU A 178 -8.38 -6.80 -17.08
C LEU A 178 -9.39 -5.72 -16.67
N GLN A 179 -9.85 -4.87 -17.60
CA GLN A 179 -10.91 -3.90 -17.33
C GLN A 179 -12.15 -4.58 -16.75
N THR A 180 -12.64 -5.63 -17.43
CA THR A 180 -13.81 -6.40 -16.98
C THR A 180 -13.59 -7.01 -15.60
N ARG A 181 -12.40 -7.58 -15.37
CA ARG A 181 -12.03 -8.20 -14.09
C ARG A 181 -12.03 -7.19 -12.93
N LEU A 182 -11.42 -6.03 -13.12
CA LEU A 182 -11.33 -5.00 -12.07
C LEU A 182 -12.69 -4.34 -11.81
N ARG A 183 -13.47 -4.07 -12.86
CA ARG A 183 -14.83 -3.54 -12.72
C ARG A 183 -15.75 -4.47 -11.95
N ARG A 184 -15.60 -5.80 -12.08
CA ARG A 184 -16.28 -6.77 -11.23
C ARG A 184 -15.78 -6.69 -9.80
N ALA A 185 -14.46 -6.67 -9.59
CA ALA A 185 -13.86 -6.66 -8.25
C ALA A 185 -14.35 -5.48 -7.39
N VAL A 186 -14.41 -4.27 -7.95
CA VAL A 186 -14.86 -3.10 -7.17
C VAL A 186 -16.34 -3.17 -6.80
N LYS A 187 -17.18 -3.79 -7.62
CA LYS A 187 -18.61 -4.02 -7.28
C LYS A 187 -18.78 -5.04 -6.16
N GLU A 188 -17.85 -5.95 -6.01
CA GLU A 188 -17.84 -7.00 -4.98
C GLU A 188 -16.94 -6.61 -3.79
N ALA A 189 -16.35 -5.41 -3.78
CA ALA A 189 -15.44 -4.96 -2.73
C ALA A 189 -16.07 -5.10 -1.33
N SER A 190 -15.31 -5.70 -0.40
CA SER A 190 -15.73 -5.96 0.97
C SER A 190 -15.41 -4.81 1.94
N ALA A 191 -14.63 -3.82 1.51
CA ALA A 191 -14.16 -2.68 2.29
C ALA A 191 -14.13 -1.40 1.47
N PRO A 192 -14.14 -0.21 2.09
CA PRO A 192 -13.99 1.06 1.39
C PRO A 192 -12.65 1.16 0.65
N ILE A 193 -12.67 1.75 -0.56
CA ILE A 193 -11.46 1.98 -1.35
C ILE A 193 -11.25 3.48 -1.56
N LEU A 194 -10.04 3.98 -1.27
CA LEU A 194 -9.55 5.27 -1.73
C LEU A 194 -8.76 5.06 -3.04
N PHE A 195 -9.24 5.65 -4.12
CA PHE A 195 -8.48 5.78 -5.36
C PHE A 195 -7.71 7.09 -5.36
N ILE A 196 -6.42 7.03 -5.64
CA ILE A 196 -5.54 8.20 -5.55
C ILE A 196 -4.53 8.20 -6.70
N GLN A 197 -4.37 9.35 -7.36
CA GLN A 197 -3.54 9.49 -8.55
C GLN A 197 -3.14 10.94 -8.77
N ALA A 198 -1.99 11.21 -9.41
CA ALA A 198 -1.65 12.53 -9.91
C ALA A 198 -2.22 12.75 -11.32
N GLU A 199 -2.57 14.00 -11.65
CA GLU A 199 -3.20 14.37 -12.92
C GLU A 199 -2.32 14.06 -14.13
N ASN A 200 -1.00 14.14 -13.99
CA ASN A 200 -0.04 13.86 -15.07
C ASN A 200 0.44 12.39 -15.12
N ASP A 201 -0.31 11.45 -14.53
CA ASP A 201 -0.05 10.02 -14.71
C ASP A 201 -0.34 9.56 -16.14
N TRP A 202 0.00 8.32 -16.49
CA TRP A 202 -0.16 7.75 -17.83
C TRP A 202 -1.62 7.71 -18.32
N ASP A 203 -2.54 7.30 -17.45
CA ASP A 203 -3.96 7.18 -17.76
C ASP A 203 -4.80 7.28 -16.47
N LEU A 204 -5.71 8.24 -16.41
CA LEU A 204 -6.64 8.39 -15.29
C LEU A 204 -7.90 7.53 -15.45
N THR A 205 -8.15 7.01 -16.66
CA THR A 205 -9.39 6.27 -17.00
C THR A 205 -9.69 5.13 -16.02
N PRO A 206 -8.72 4.24 -15.65
CA PRO A 206 -9.01 3.17 -14.71
C PRO A 206 -9.53 3.69 -13.36
N THR A 207 -8.88 4.70 -12.80
CA THR A 207 -9.31 5.32 -11.54
C THR A 207 -10.73 5.90 -11.64
N LEU A 208 -11.03 6.62 -12.72
CA LEU A 208 -12.34 7.25 -12.95
C LEU A 208 -13.46 6.21 -13.17
N VAL A 209 -13.16 5.12 -13.90
CA VAL A 209 -14.12 4.06 -14.18
C VAL A 209 -14.41 3.23 -12.94
N LEU A 210 -13.37 2.83 -12.19
CA LEU A 210 -13.52 2.00 -11.00
C LEU A 210 -14.25 2.76 -9.88
N ASP A 211 -13.96 4.03 -9.67
CA ASP A 211 -14.68 4.92 -8.75
C ASP A 211 -16.18 5.00 -9.09
N ARG A 212 -16.50 5.25 -10.36
CA ARG A 212 -17.90 5.29 -10.84
C ARG A 212 -18.61 3.94 -10.69
N ASP A 213 -17.92 2.82 -10.95
CA ASP A 213 -18.50 1.49 -10.76
C ASP A 213 -18.78 1.17 -9.27
N MET A 214 -17.96 1.68 -8.33
CA MET A 214 -18.23 1.59 -6.89
C MET A 214 -19.43 2.43 -6.49
N GLU A 215 -19.52 3.67 -7.00
CA GLU A 215 -20.67 4.55 -6.77
C GLU A 215 -21.97 3.87 -7.23
N ALA A 216 -21.99 3.38 -8.46
CA ALA A 216 -23.16 2.68 -9.01
C ALA A 216 -23.54 1.41 -8.25
N ALA A 217 -22.58 0.75 -7.61
CA ALA A 217 -22.79 -0.42 -6.78
C ALA A 217 -23.11 -0.09 -5.31
N GLY A 218 -23.18 1.19 -4.94
CA GLY A 218 -23.42 1.63 -3.56
C GLY A 218 -22.29 1.25 -2.59
N LYS A 219 -21.05 1.06 -3.09
CA LYS A 219 -19.90 0.67 -2.28
C LYS A 219 -19.20 1.90 -1.70
N PRO A 220 -18.78 1.87 -0.43
CA PRO A 220 -18.03 2.97 0.17
C PRO A 220 -16.72 3.22 -0.57
N HIS A 221 -16.50 4.44 -1.05
CA HIS A 221 -15.30 4.80 -1.78
C HIS A 221 -14.99 6.30 -1.66
N LYS A 222 -13.79 6.68 -2.04
CA LYS A 222 -13.36 8.07 -2.23
C LYS A 222 -12.37 8.10 -3.38
N ARG A 223 -12.40 9.16 -4.18
CA ARG A 223 -11.39 9.43 -5.21
C ARG A 223 -10.73 10.77 -4.94
N VAL A 224 -9.40 10.82 -5.07
CA VAL A 224 -8.63 12.06 -5.03
C VAL A 224 -7.65 12.07 -6.21
N ILE A 225 -7.85 13.00 -7.14
CA ILE A 225 -6.87 13.31 -8.19
C ILE A 225 -6.10 14.54 -7.71
N PHE A 226 -4.79 14.38 -7.56
CA PHE A 226 -3.89 15.47 -7.17
C PHE A 226 -3.38 16.23 -8.40
N PRO A 227 -3.00 17.50 -8.24
CA PRO A 227 -2.30 18.24 -9.29
C PRO A 227 -1.09 17.48 -9.82
N PRO A 228 -0.56 17.84 -11.00
CA PRO A 228 0.63 17.21 -11.56
C PRO A 228 1.78 17.16 -10.56
N TYR A 229 2.44 16.00 -10.47
CA TYR A 229 3.64 15.80 -9.65
C TYR A 229 4.86 15.65 -10.56
N GLY A 230 5.86 16.51 -10.36
CA GLY A 230 7.03 16.55 -11.25
C GLY A 230 6.70 17.03 -12.66
N GLN A 231 7.49 16.61 -13.65
CA GLN A 231 7.42 17.11 -15.02
C GLN A 231 6.99 16.04 -16.05
N THR A 232 7.02 14.77 -15.67
CA THR A 232 6.80 13.66 -16.59
C THR A 232 5.67 12.74 -16.11
N HIS A 233 5.16 11.90 -17.01
CA HIS A 233 4.22 10.83 -16.62
C HIS A 233 4.84 9.87 -15.59
N ALA A 234 6.13 9.57 -15.68
CA ALA A 234 6.82 8.73 -14.71
C ALA A 234 6.89 9.38 -13.33
N ASP A 235 7.04 10.72 -13.26
CA ASP A 235 6.93 11.45 -11.99
C ASP A 235 5.51 11.38 -11.43
N GLY A 236 4.49 11.63 -12.28
CA GLY A 236 3.07 11.53 -11.89
C GLY A 236 2.64 10.12 -11.50
N HIS A 237 3.34 9.08 -11.98
CA HIS A 237 3.08 7.68 -11.65
C HIS A 237 3.91 7.21 -10.45
N GLY A 238 5.09 6.60 -10.71
CA GLY A 238 5.96 6.06 -9.68
C GLY A 238 6.53 7.12 -8.75
N GLY A 239 6.85 8.32 -9.27
CA GLY A 239 7.27 9.46 -8.47
C GLY A 239 6.24 9.84 -7.43
N PHE A 240 5.00 10.05 -7.85
CA PHE A 240 3.88 10.36 -6.96
C PHE A 240 3.63 9.24 -5.94
N CYS A 241 3.59 7.98 -6.38
CA CYS A 241 3.35 6.87 -5.47
C CYS A 241 4.37 6.77 -4.32
N PHE A 242 5.66 6.96 -4.61
CA PHE A 242 6.72 6.64 -3.65
C PHE A 242 7.36 7.87 -3.01
N ARG A 243 7.42 9.01 -3.70
CA ARG A 243 8.14 10.20 -3.22
C ARG A 243 7.24 11.34 -2.74
N ALA A 244 5.93 11.29 -3.00
CA ALA A 244 4.99 12.35 -2.67
C ALA A 244 4.20 12.08 -1.38
N THR A 245 4.81 11.44 -0.38
CA THR A 245 4.15 11.11 0.90
C THR A 245 3.68 12.35 1.66
N ASP A 246 4.35 13.47 1.49
CA ASP A 246 3.97 14.79 2.03
C ASP A 246 2.76 15.40 1.30
N VAL A 247 2.54 15.03 0.05
CA VAL A 247 1.40 15.51 -0.77
C VAL A 247 0.14 14.69 -0.46
N TRP A 248 0.20 13.37 -0.62
CA TRP A 248 -0.98 12.52 -0.49
C TRP A 248 -1.24 11.99 0.93
N GLY A 249 -0.24 12.05 1.81
CA GLY A 249 -0.29 11.40 3.12
C GLY A 249 -1.43 11.87 4.00
N GLY A 250 -1.74 13.18 4.01
CA GLY A 250 -2.86 13.73 4.76
C GLY A 250 -4.21 13.13 4.35
N ALA A 251 -4.48 13.06 3.04
CA ALA A 251 -5.72 12.50 2.51
C ALA A 251 -5.88 11.00 2.81
N VAL A 252 -4.78 10.25 2.74
CA VAL A 252 -4.76 8.82 3.09
C VAL A 252 -5.06 8.62 4.57
N LEU A 253 -4.37 9.32 5.46
CA LEU A 253 -4.57 9.17 6.91
C LEU A 253 -5.97 9.58 7.36
N GLU A 254 -6.53 10.64 6.79
CA GLU A 254 -7.92 11.05 7.02
C GLU A 254 -8.90 9.94 6.63
N PHE A 255 -8.74 9.38 5.42
CA PHE A 255 -9.58 8.28 4.93
C PHE A 255 -9.50 7.04 5.83
N LEU A 256 -8.29 6.62 6.23
CA LEU A 256 -8.08 5.48 7.12
C LEU A 256 -8.69 5.72 8.51
N SER A 257 -8.54 6.93 9.06
CA SER A 257 -9.17 7.29 10.34
C SER A 257 -10.69 7.20 10.28
N GLY A 258 -11.30 7.61 9.17
CA GLY A 258 -12.74 7.48 8.93
C GLY A 258 -13.19 6.02 8.80
N ALA A 259 -12.40 5.18 8.13
CA ALA A 259 -12.71 3.76 7.94
C ALA A 259 -12.66 2.95 9.26
N PHE A 260 -11.73 3.28 10.15
CA PHE A 260 -11.59 2.59 11.45
C PHE A 260 -12.63 2.96 12.51
N LYS A 261 -13.45 3.98 12.26
CA LYS A 261 -14.54 4.39 13.15
C LYS A 261 -15.88 3.71 12.84
N ARG A 262 -15.93 2.97 11.74
CA ARG A 262 -17.12 2.22 11.29
C ARG A 262 -17.13 0.81 11.86
#